data_dd1745764b640e0cd19fe7bf8ad103f7
#
_entry.id   dd1745764b640e0cd19fe7bf8ad103f7
#
_cell.length_a   1.000
_cell.length_b   1.000
_cell.length_c   1.000
_cell.angle_alpha   90.00
_cell.angle_beta   90.00
_cell.angle_gamma   90.00
#
_symmetry.space_group_name_H-M   'P 1'
#
loop_
_entity.id
_entity.type
_entity.pdbx_description
1 polymer ?
#
loop_
_entity_poly.entity_id
_entity_poly.type
_entity_poly.pdbx_seq_one_letter_code
_entity_poly.pdbx_strand_id
1 'polypeptide(L)'
;MGIVRAVVAEKDRDALANSMVSVDQLCCLDGLIWLQSGNAVGALTLQHQTTVSRNQRKCAKAFDVDVLKRDGRWQIEGDSQLLQLERGVHQTARLKLVQGLRLEAAFSPETALPQDFAQVWNVGSSRIRKPDHFATLLEQRVIEAWLTSGEKAPSLSDAIVSIPLWDEPERMRLVVHRDLHRQPVIKELVTGLLTQHQQQPIRLQSP
;
A
#
# COMPACT_ATOMS: atom_id res chain seq x y z
N MET A 1 -39.38 -12.81 30.45
CA MET A 1 -38.41 -12.64 29.38
C MET A 1 -37.55 -11.45 29.70
N GLY A 2 -36.43 -11.65 30.35
CA GLY A 2 -35.51 -10.59 30.80
C GLY A 2 -34.45 -10.30 29.74
N ILE A 3 -34.44 -9.08 29.24
CA ILE A 3 -33.40 -8.57 28.36
C ILE A 3 -32.19 -8.31 29.24
N VAL A 4 -31.15 -9.16 29.13
CA VAL A 4 -29.85 -8.91 29.76
C VAL A 4 -29.21 -7.78 28.94
N ARG A 5 -29.34 -6.54 29.41
CA ARG A 5 -28.49 -5.43 28.98
C ARG A 5 -27.08 -5.70 29.47
N ALA A 6 -26.21 -6.12 28.60
CA ALA A 6 -24.79 -6.11 28.87
C ALA A 6 -24.36 -4.65 29.16
N VAL A 7 -24.11 -4.33 30.40
CA VAL A 7 -23.47 -3.08 30.81
C VAL A 7 -22.00 -3.21 30.43
N VAL A 8 -21.66 -2.71 29.26
CA VAL A 8 -20.25 -2.50 28.91
C VAL A 8 -19.71 -1.47 29.88
N ALA A 9 -18.73 -1.85 30.67
CA ALA A 9 -18.15 -0.98 31.69
C ALA A 9 -17.63 0.30 31.04
N GLU A 10 -17.75 1.43 31.73
CA GLU A 10 -17.34 2.74 31.25
C GLU A 10 -15.85 2.75 30.82
N LYS A 11 -15.04 1.96 31.51
CA LYS A 11 -13.62 1.70 31.19
C LYS A 11 -13.41 1.05 29.81
N ASP A 12 -14.34 0.19 29.37
CA ASP A 12 -14.29 -0.45 28.06
C ASP A 12 -14.74 0.50 26.94
N ARG A 13 -15.63 1.45 27.26
CA ARG A 13 -16.00 2.53 26.33
C ARG A 13 -14.86 3.52 26.09
N ASP A 14 -14.15 3.89 27.14
CA ASP A 14 -12.96 4.74 27.04
C ASP A 14 -11.82 4.03 26.29
N ALA A 15 -11.66 2.72 26.50
CA ALA A 15 -10.73 1.91 25.74
C ALA A 15 -11.10 1.83 24.25
N LEU A 16 -12.38 1.67 23.92
CA LEU A 16 -12.86 1.70 22.52
C LEU A 16 -12.71 3.10 21.89
N ALA A 17 -13.05 4.16 22.62
CA ALA A 17 -12.88 5.54 22.11
C ALA A 17 -11.41 5.91 21.88
N ASN A 18 -10.49 5.37 22.69
CA ASN A 18 -9.05 5.53 22.50
C ASN A 18 -8.44 4.57 21.47
N SER A 19 -9.20 3.60 20.95
CA SER A 19 -8.74 2.61 19.97
C SER A 19 -8.91 3.05 18.51
N MET A 20 -9.54 4.18 18.24
CA MET A 20 -9.65 4.69 16.86
C MET A 20 -8.26 5.06 16.33
N VAL A 21 -7.84 4.34 15.31
CA VAL A 21 -6.57 4.58 14.62
C VAL A 21 -6.73 5.75 13.66
N SER A 22 -5.83 6.74 13.77
CA SER A 22 -5.82 7.83 12.79
C SER A 22 -5.27 7.36 11.43
N VAL A 23 -5.65 8.07 10.36
CA VAL A 23 -5.10 7.84 9.01
C VAL A 23 -3.58 7.82 9.03
N ASP A 24 -2.95 8.75 9.75
CA ASP A 24 -1.48 8.85 9.87
C ASP A 24 -0.85 7.62 10.53
N GLN A 25 -1.51 7.07 11.55
CA GLN A 25 -1.01 5.89 12.24
C GLN A 25 -1.02 4.67 11.34
N LEU A 26 -2.12 4.45 10.59
CA LEU A 26 -2.21 3.36 9.62
C LEU A 26 -1.25 3.58 8.44
N CYS A 27 -1.13 4.82 7.93
CA CYS A 27 -0.17 5.15 6.88
C CYS A 27 1.28 4.87 7.29
N CYS A 28 1.65 5.15 8.55
CA CYS A 28 2.99 4.84 9.06
C CYS A 28 3.24 3.35 9.18
N LEU A 29 2.26 2.55 9.64
CA LEU A 29 2.39 1.10 9.71
C LEU A 29 2.51 0.50 8.32
N ASP A 30 1.55 0.80 7.44
CA ASP A 30 1.52 0.29 6.08
C ASP A 30 2.75 0.71 5.27
N GLY A 31 3.17 1.97 5.41
CA GLY A 31 4.39 2.48 4.78
C GLY A 31 5.64 1.71 5.24
N LEU A 32 5.73 1.34 6.53
CA LEU A 32 6.85 0.55 7.04
C LEU A 32 6.88 -0.86 6.45
N ILE A 33 5.72 -1.51 6.35
CA ILE A 33 5.60 -2.84 5.73
C ILE A 33 5.87 -2.79 4.23
N TRP A 34 5.45 -1.72 3.56
CA TRP A 34 5.70 -1.51 2.13
C TRP A 34 7.16 -1.19 1.85
N LEU A 35 7.65 -0.04 2.35
CA LEU A 35 8.96 0.52 1.98
C LEU A 35 10.13 -0.12 2.72
N GLN A 36 9.85 -0.83 3.81
CA GLN A 36 10.85 -1.48 4.65
C GLN A 36 11.90 -0.51 5.25
N SER A 37 11.55 0.77 5.35
CA SER A 37 12.42 1.86 5.80
C SER A 37 11.65 2.97 6.49
N GLY A 38 11.90 3.20 7.77
CA GLY A 38 11.30 4.30 8.52
C GLY A 38 11.62 5.68 7.96
N ASN A 39 12.82 5.86 7.37
CA ASN A 39 13.20 7.11 6.71
C ASN A 39 12.40 7.33 5.42
N ALA A 40 12.22 6.28 4.60
CA ALA A 40 11.41 6.36 3.39
C ALA A 40 9.93 6.65 3.73
N VAL A 41 9.39 6.05 4.79
CA VAL A 41 8.06 6.38 5.30
C VAL A 41 7.98 7.84 5.75
N GLY A 42 8.99 8.32 6.48
CA GLY A 42 9.06 9.72 6.91
C GLY A 42 9.03 10.69 5.74
N ALA A 43 9.79 10.41 4.68
CA ALA A 43 9.77 11.19 3.44
C ALA A 43 8.39 11.15 2.75
N LEU A 44 7.79 9.96 2.63
CA LEU A 44 6.48 9.77 2.01
C LEU A 44 5.35 10.49 2.77
N THR A 45 5.39 10.47 4.11
CA THR A 45 4.34 11.04 4.97
C THR A 45 4.65 12.45 5.46
N LEU A 46 5.78 13.03 5.05
CA LEU A 46 6.29 14.33 5.53
C LEU A 46 6.40 14.39 7.06
N GLN A 47 6.82 13.27 7.67
CA GLN A 47 6.97 13.11 9.11
C GLN A 47 8.39 12.77 9.51
N HIS A 48 8.80 13.19 10.70
CA HIS A 48 10.08 12.77 11.26
C HIS A 48 10.05 11.28 11.63
N GLN A 49 11.17 10.55 11.45
CA GLN A 49 11.28 9.12 11.72
C GLN A 49 10.80 8.70 13.11
N THR A 50 11.02 9.52 14.15
CA THR A 50 10.54 9.25 15.51
C THR A 50 9.02 9.28 15.60
N THR A 51 8.36 10.16 14.82
CA THR A 51 6.89 10.23 14.71
C THR A 51 6.36 9.01 13.99
N VAL A 52 6.99 8.61 12.88
CA VAL A 52 6.66 7.37 12.17
C VAL A 52 6.75 6.16 13.11
N SER A 53 7.86 6.02 13.85
CA SER A 53 8.04 4.91 14.81
C SER A 53 7.00 4.90 15.91
N ARG A 54 6.57 6.06 16.41
CA ARG A 54 5.53 6.17 17.43
C ARG A 54 4.16 5.82 16.85
N ASN A 55 3.82 6.34 15.66
CA ASN A 55 2.53 6.13 15.02
C ASN A 55 2.33 4.66 14.63
N GLN A 56 3.33 4.00 14.04
CA GLN A 56 3.23 2.59 13.71
C GLN A 56 3.03 1.70 14.94
N ARG A 57 3.70 2.00 16.08
CA ARG A 57 3.51 1.25 17.34
C ARG A 57 2.10 1.45 17.91
N LYS A 58 1.56 2.68 17.84
CA LYS A 58 0.18 2.95 18.28
C LYS A 58 -0.82 2.19 17.42
N CYS A 59 -0.62 2.17 16.10
CA CYS A 59 -1.44 1.41 15.18
C CYS A 59 -1.38 -0.09 15.48
N ALA A 60 -0.18 -0.67 15.60
CA ALA A 60 0.01 -2.08 15.92
C ALA A 60 -0.70 -2.47 17.24
N LYS A 61 -0.53 -1.64 18.30
CA LYS A 61 -1.20 -1.86 19.58
C LYS A 61 -2.73 -1.81 19.46
N ALA A 62 -3.29 -0.91 18.64
CA ALA A 62 -4.73 -0.79 18.48
C ALA A 62 -5.37 -2.02 17.82
N PHE A 63 -4.62 -2.71 16.97
CA PHE A 63 -5.06 -3.94 16.29
C PHE A 63 -4.54 -5.23 16.95
N ASP A 64 -3.87 -5.11 18.10
CA ASP A 64 -3.27 -6.24 18.81
C ASP A 64 -2.35 -7.10 17.91
N VAL A 65 -1.51 -6.44 17.11
CA VAL A 65 -0.52 -7.09 16.26
C VAL A 65 0.89 -6.67 16.63
N ASP A 66 1.84 -7.57 16.42
CA ASP A 66 3.26 -7.31 16.60
C ASP A 66 3.90 -6.89 15.27
N VAL A 67 4.75 -5.86 15.33
CA VAL A 67 5.56 -5.42 14.20
C VAL A 67 7.02 -5.75 14.50
N LEU A 68 7.50 -6.79 13.87
CA LEU A 68 8.82 -7.37 14.13
C LEU A 68 9.72 -7.28 12.90
N LYS A 69 11.02 -7.21 13.16
CA LYS A 69 12.02 -7.29 12.11
C LYS A 69 12.65 -8.67 12.11
N ARG A 70 12.26 -9.52 11.14
CA ARG A 70 12.86 -10.85 10.93
C ARG A 70 13.61 -10.91 9.60
N ASP A 71 14.79 -11.47 9.59
CA ASP A 71 15.64 -11.59 8.41
C ASP A 71 15.83 -10.26 7.65
N GLY A 72 15.94 -9.18 8.42
CA GLY A 72 16.08 -7.82 7.89
C GLY A 72 14.77 -7.17 7.39
N ARG A 73 13.61 -7.85 7.51
CA ARG A 73 12.31 -7.40 6.99
C ARG A 73 11.34 -7.07 8.10
N TRP A 74 10.63 -5.97 7.96
CA TRP A 74 9.49 -5.65 8.80
C TRP A 74 8.29 -6.48 8.40
N GLN A 75 7.70 -7.16 9.38
CA GLN A 75 6.56 -8.06 9.20
C GLN A 75 5.55 -7.81 10.32
N ILE A 76 4.29 -8.15 10.04
CA ILE A 76 3.22 -8.15 11.03
C ILE A 76 2.95 -9.59 11.44
N GLU A 77 2.89 -9.84 12.73
CA GLU A 77 2.51 -11.12 13.33
C GLU A 77 1.29 -10.94 14.23
N GLY A 78 0.52 -12.01 14.39
CA GLY A 78 -0.73 -12.00 15.13
C GLY A 78 -1.97 -12.04 14.24
N ASP A 79 -3.14 -11.95 14.87
CA ASP A 79 -4.40 -11.89 14.12
C ASP A 79 -4.60 -10.50 13.51
N SER A 80 -4.43 -10.42 12.20
CA SER A 80 -4.52 -9.17 11.44
C SER A 80 -5.88 -8.92 10.80
N GLN A 81 -6.92 -9.67 11.15
CA GLN A 81 -8.23 -9.58 10.50
C GLN A 81 -8.84 -8.17 10.59
N LEU A 82 -8.84 -7.58 11.78
CA LEU A 82 -9.33 -6.20 11.98
C LEU A 82 -8.49 -5.18 11.21
N LEU A 83 -7.17 -5.34 11.20
CA LEU A 83 -6.27 -4.47 10.44
C LEU A 83 -6.56 -4.55 8.93
N GLN A 84 -6.86 -5.73 8.40
CA GLN A 84 -7.21 -5.91 6.99
C GLN A 84 -8.56 -5.24 6.63
N LEU A 85 -9.55 -5.32 7.51
CA LEU A 85 -10.83 -4.62 7.34
C LEU A 85 -10.60 -3.10 7.31
N GLU A 86 -9.82 -2.57 8.23
CA GLU A 86 -9.48 -1.14 8.30
C GLU A 86 -8.73 -0.69 7.04
N ARG A 87 -7.77 -1.47 6.56
CA ARG A 87 -7.09 -1.22 5.27
C ARG A 87 -8.08 -1.16 4.10
N GLY A 88 -9.09 -2.04 4.09
CA GLY A 88 -10.15 -2.04 3.08
C GLY A 88 -10.96 -0.73 3.09
N VAL A 89 -11.32 -0.23 4.28
CA VAL A 89 -12.01 1.06 4.45
C VAL A 89 -11.15 2.20 3.92
N HIS A 90 -9.87 2.27 4.34
CA HIS A 90 -8.94 3.31 3.91
C HIS A 90 -8.62 3.25 2.42
N GLN A 91 -8.49 2.06 1.84
CA GLN A 91 -8.32 1.91 0.39
C GLN A 91 -9.55 2.44 -0.37
N THR A 92 -10.75 2.10 0.11
CA THR A 92 -12.00 2.62 -0.48
C THR A 92 -12.08 4.15 -0.40
N ALA A 93 -11.66 4.73 0.72
CA ALA A 93 -11.60 6.19 0.88
C ALA A 93 -10.60 6.83 -0.11
N ARG A 94 -9.38 6.29 -0.23
CA ARG A 94 -8.38 6.77 -1.21
C ARG A 94 -8.91 6.71 -2.65
N LEU A 95 -9.59 5.63 -3.02
CA LEU A 95 -10.18 5.46 -4.35
C LEU A 95 -11.30 6.47 -4.61
N LYS A 96 -12.16 6.74 -3.62
CA LYS A 96 -13.24 7.73 -3.73
C LYS A 96 -12.73 9.17 -3.82
N LEU A 97 -11.71 9.50 -3.04
CA LEU A 97 -11.11 10.83 -3.02
C LEU A 97 -10.10 11.04 -4.15
N VAL A 98 -9.70 9.96 -4.84
CA VAL A 98 -8.66 9.95 -5.87
C VAL A 98 -7.39 10.62 -5.34
N GLN A 99 -6.97 10.26 -4.13
CA GLN A 99 -5.85 10.87 -3.44
C GLN A 99 -5.11 9.87 -2.55
N GLY A 100 -3.78 9.97 -2.53
CA GLY A 100 -2.92 9.17 -1.65
C GLY A 100 -2.87 7.69 -2.04
N LEU A 101 -3.22 7.34 -3.29
CA LEU A 101 -3.06 5.99 -3.84
C LEU A 101 -1.58 5.61 -3.87
N ARG A 102 -1.27 4.33 -3.74
CA ARG A 102 0.10 3.84 -3.56
C ARG A 102 0.50 2.95 -4.73
N LEU A 103 1.56 3.36 -5.42
CA LEU A 103 2.15 2.63 -6.54
C LEU A 103 3.56 2.17 -6.17
N GLU A 104 3.79 0.87 -6.15
CA GLU A 104 5.13 0.31 -6.08
C GLU A 104 5.77 0.33 -7.46
N ALA A 105 6.93 0.97 -7.58
CA ALA A 105 7.68 0.99 -8.82
C ALA A 105 9.17 1.24 -8.55
N ALA A 106 10.02 0.51 -9.25
CA ALA A 106 11.47 0.62 -9.15
C ALA A 106 12.04 1.61 -10.16
N PHE A 107 11.45 2.81 -10.24
CA PHE A 107 11.99 3.89 -11.07
C PHE A 107 11.98 5.22 -10.30
N SER A 108 12.70 6.22 -10.80
CA SER A 108 12.62 7.56 -10.23
C SER A 108 11.24 8.15 -10.54
N PRO A 109 10.48 8.57 -9.52
CA PRO A 109 9.14 9.17 -9.72
C PRO A 109 9.18 10.38 -10.65
N GLU A 110 10.29 11.10 -10.65
CA GLU A 110 10.48 12.37 -11.39
C GLU A 110 10.50 12.18 -12.90
N THR A 111 10.88 10.97 -13.36
CA THR A 111 11.03 10.68 -14.80
C THR A 111 9.89 9.87 -15.40
N ALA A 112 8.99 9.34 -14.58
CA ALA A 112 8.11 8.26 -15.01
C ALA A 112 6.62 8.55 -14.94
N LEU A 113 6.20 9.55 -14.19
CA LEU A 113 4.79 9.91 -14.09
C LEU A 113 4.58 11.38 -14.48
N PRO A 114 3.54 11.68 -15.26
CA PRO A 114 3.09 13.06 -15.48
C PRO A 114 2.86 13.76 -14.14
N GLN A 115 3.10 15.08 -14.06
CA GLN A 115 2.96 15.85 -12.82
C GLN A 115 1.57 15.70 -12.17
N ASP A 116 0.53 15.57 -12.98
CA ASP A 116 -0.85 15.37 -12.49
C ASP A 116 -1.01 14.08 -11.70
N PHE A 117 -0.22 13.04 -12.01
CA PHE A 117 -0.24 11.77 -11.29
C PHE A 117 0.41 11.86 -9.91
N ALA A 118 1.41 12.73 -9.73
CA ALA A 118 2.07 12.92 -8.45
C ALA A 118 1.14 13.48 -7.36
N GLN A 119 0.04 14.12 -7.74
CA GLN A 119 -0.98 14.59 -6.81
C GLN A 119 -1.91 13.47 -6.33
N VAL A 120 -2.07 12.42 -7.14
CA VAL A 120 -2.96 11.29 -6.90
C VAL A 120 -2.21 10.11 -6.31
N TRP A 121 -1.00 9.84 -6.82
CA TRP A 121 -0.24 8.64 -6.53
C TRP A 121 1.01 8.91 -5.71
N ASN A 122 1.12 8.24 -4.58
CA ASN A 122 2.36 8.10 -3.83
C ASN A 122 3.17 6.96 -4.47
N VAL A 123 4.24 7.30 -5.16
CA VAL A 123 5.15 6.31 -5.74
C VAL A 123 6.22 5.96 -4.73
N GLY A 124 6.42 4.67 -4.51
CA GLY A 124 7.44 4.17 -3.62
C GLY A 124 8.22 3.02 -4.23
N SER A 125 9.40 2.79 -3.69
CA SER A 125 10.25 1.67 -4.05
C SER A 125 10.69 0.95 -2.79
N SER A 126 10.17 -0.26 -2.60
CA SER A 126 10.52 -1.12 -1.48
C SER A 126 11.98 -1.57 -1.56
N ARG A 127 12.62 -1.74 -0.40
CA ARG A 127 13.93 -2.39 -0.31
C ARG A 127 13.89 -3.89 -0.60
N ILE A 128 12.71 -4.50 -0.50
CA ILE A 128 12.49 -5.91 -0.83
C ILE A 128 11.98 -5.99 -2.26
N ARG A 129 12.76 -6.59 -3.14
CA ARG A 129 12.44 -6.75 -4.57
C ARG A 129 11.93 -8.14 -4.91
N LYS A 130 11.15 -8.77 -4.01
CA LYS A 130 10.60 -10.10 -4.24
C LYS A 130 9.15 -10.00 -4.71
N PRO A 131 8.78 -10.67 -5.82
CA PRO A 131 7.40 -10.66 -6.34
C PRO A 131 6.36 -11.06 -5.30
N ASP A 132 6.63 -12.09 -4.49
CA ASP A 132 5.71 -12.56 -3.44
C ASP A 132 5.43 -11.49 -2.38
N HIS A 133 6.42 -10.64 -2.08
CA HIS A 133 6.23 -9.52 -1.17
C HIS A 133 5.20 -8.52 -1.72
N PHE A 134 5.31 -8.17 -3.00
CA PHE A 134 4.39 -7.22 -3.63
C PHE A 134 2.99 -7.81 -3.82
N ALA A 135 2.90 -9.11 -4.14
CA ALA A 135 1.63 -9.82 -4.18
C ALA A 135 0.92 -9.73 -2.82
N THR A 136 1.63 -10.02 -1.73
CA THR A 136 1.12 -9.89 -0.36
C THR A 136 0.67 -8.46 -0.04
N LEU A 137 1.42 -7.43 -0.45
CA LEU A 137 1.03 -6.03 -0.23
C LEU A 137 -0.27 -5.65 -0.96
N LEU A 138 -0.48 -6.16 -2.18
CA LEU A 138 -1.71 -5.96 -2.94
C LEU A 138 -2.90 -6.68 -2.27
N GLU A 139 -2.73 -7.95 -1.89
CA GLU A 139 -3.76 -8.73 -1.20
C GLU A 139 -4.16 -8.13 0.14
N GLN A 140 -3.18 -7.64 0.90
CA GLN A 140 -3.40 -6.96 2.17
C GLN A 140 -3.86 -5.49 2.02
N ARG A 141 -4.09 -5.01 0.80
CA ARG A 141 -4.56 -3.64 0.51
C ARG A 141 -3.62 -2.54 1.02
N VAL A 142 -2.35 -2.87 1.17
CA VAL A 142 -1.30 -1.92 1.55
C VAL A 142 -0.95 -0.99 0.39
N ILE A 143 -0.92 -1.52 -0.84
CA ILE A 143 -0.72 -0.77 -2.09
C ILE A 143 -1.86 -1.03 -3.05
N GLU A 144 -2.12 -0.09 -3.97
CA GLU A 144 -3.15 -0.23 -5.01
C GLU A 144 -2.60 -0.88 -6.28
N ALA A 145 -1.34 -0.60 -6.61
CA ALA A 145 -0.74 -1.07 -7.85
C ALA A 145 0.77 -1.33 -7.69
N TRP A 146 1.27 -2.23 -8.52
CA TRP A 146 2.69 -2.55 -8.65
C TRP A 146 3.08 -2.58 -10.12
N LEU A 147 4.04 -1.75 -10.51
CA LEU A 147 4.65 -1.73 -11.83
C LEU A 147 5.89 -2.61 -11.85
N THR A 148 5.92 -3.60 -12.74
CA THR A 148 6.99 -4.60 -12.80
C THR A 148 7.38 -4.91 -14.22
N SER A 149 8.66 -5.31 -14.41
CA SER A 149 9.17 -5.86 -15.65
C SER A 149 9.32 -7.38 -15.57
N GLY A 150 9.32 -8.05 -16.72
CA GLY A 150 9.62 -9.48 -16.84
C GLY A 150 8.56 -10.33 -17.53
N GLU A 151 9.00 -11.51 -17.99
CA GLU A 151 8.15 -12.41 -18.77
C GLU A 151 7.11 -13.16 -17.91
N LYS A 152 7.46 -13.45 -16.68
CA LYS A 152 6.55 -14.15 -15.76
C LYS A 152 5.97 -13.16 -14.77
N ALA A 153 4.68 -12.87 -14.92
CA ALA A 153 3.94 -12.51 -13.72
C ALA A 153 4.22 -13.62 -12.69
N PRO A 154 4.57 -13.29 -11.43
CA PRO A 154 4.64 -14.31 -10.39
C PRO A 154 3.36 -15.15 -10.44
N SER A 155 3.38 -16.38 -9.94
CA SER A 155 2.16 -17.17 -9.77
C SER A 155 1.26 -16.43 -8.79
N LEU A 156 0.49 -15.52 -9.35
CA LEU A 156 -0.38 -14.63 -8.61
C LEU A 156 -1.59 -15.43 -8.16
N SER A 157 -2.05 -15.16 -6.96
CA SER A 157 -3.33 -15.71 -6.51
C SER A 157 -4.45 -15.23 -7.43
N ASP A 158 -5.58 -15.92 -7.38
CA ASP A 158 -6.79 -15.50 -8.14
C ASP A 158 -7.28 -14.10 -7.80
N ALA A 159 -6.80 -13.53 -6.68
CA ALA A 159 -7.14 -12.17 -6.25
C ALA A 159 -6.38 -11.08 -7.03
N ILE A 160 -5.36 -11.42 -7.80
CA ILE A 160 -4.46 -10.46 -8.45
C ILE A 160 -4.57 -10.56 -9.97
N VAL A 161 -4.54 -9.42 -10.65
CA VAL A 161 -4.61 -9.29 -12.11
C VAL A 161 -3.38 -8.55 -12.61
N SER A 162 -2.79 -9.05 -13.69
CA SER A 162 -1.68 -8.41 -14.40
C SER A 162 -2.19 -7.80 -15.71
N ILE A 163 -2.01 -6.50 -15.87
CA ILE A 163 -2.40 -5.72 -17.05
C ILE A 163 -1.14 -5.49 -17.87
N PRO A 164 -1.03 -5.99 -19.11
CA PRO A 164 0.11 -5.69 -19.98
C PRO A 164 0.09 -4.22 -20.38
N LEU A 165 1.25 -3.58 -20.40
CA LEU A 165 1.42 -2.19 -20.81
C LEU A 165 2.16 -2.10 -22.16
N TRP A 166 3.41 -2.55 -22.21
CA TRP A 166 4.25 -2.59 -23.42
C TRP A 166 5.27 -3.73 -23.31
N ASP A 167 5.82 -4.13 -24.45
CA ASP A 167 6.77 -5.23 -24.55
C ASP A 167 8.21 -4.76 -24.85
N GLU A 168 8.41 -3.55 -25.32
CA GLU A 168 9.74 -2.99 -25.67
C GLU A 168 9.97 -1.62 -25.01
N PRO A 169 11.21 -1.28 -24.64
CA PRO A 169 12.43 -2.10 -24.71
C PRO A 169 12.47 -3.25 -23.70
N GLU A 170 11.53 -3.30 -22.82
CA GLU A 170 11.39 -4.24 -21.72
C GLU A 170 9.91 -4.46 -21.46
N ARG A 171 9.51 -5.72 -21.31
CA ARG A 171 8.10 -6.05 -21.05
C ARG A 171 7.65 -5.51 -19.70
N MET A 172 6.66 -4.62 -19.73
CA MET A 172 6.11 -3.98 -18.54
C MET A 172 4.67 -4.38 -18.29
N ARG A 173 4.35 -4.51 -17.03
CA ARG A 173 3.01 -4.88 -16.55
C ARG A 173 2.63 -4.05 -15.32
N LEU A 174 1.36 -3.70 -15.24
CA LEU A 174 0.76 -3.16 -14.03
C LEU A 174 -0.01 -4.29 -13.33
N VAL A 175 0.35 -4.57 -12.08
CA VAL A 175 -0.27 -5.60 -11.26
C VAL A 175 -1.15 -4.93 -10.22
N VAL A 176 -2.40 -5.36 -10.12
CA VAL A 176 -3.40 -4.79 -9.21
C VAL A 176 -4.25 -5.89 -8.58
N HIS A 177 -4.89 -5.58 -7.45
CA HIS A 177 -5.92 -6.47 -6.94
C HIS A 177 -7.12 -6.52 -7.91
N ARG A 178 -7.76 -7.68 -8.08
CA ARG A 178 -8.84 -7.93 -9.05
C ARG A 178 -10.01 -6.94 -8.90
N ASP A 179 -10.36 -6.56 -7.67
CA ASP A 179 -11.43 -5.61 -7.42
C ASP A 179 -11.15 -4.21 -7.97
N LEU A 180 -9.86 -3.89 -8.19
CA LEU A 180 -9.41 -2.56 -8.60
C LEU A 180 -9.24 -2.41 -10.11
N HIS A 181 -9.06 -3.51 -10.87
CA HIS A 181 -8.68 -3.43 -12.28
C HIS A 181 -9.67 -2.66 -13.17
N ARG A 182 -10.95 -2.57 -12.76
CA ARG A 182 -12.00 -1.82 -13.47
C ARG A 182 -12.20 -0.39 -12.97
N GLN A 183 -11.52 0.01 -11.89
CA GLN A 183 -11.64 1.35 -11.34
C GLN A 183 -11.15 2.41 -12.34
N PRO A 184 -11.85 3.54 -12.48
CA PRO A 184 -11.47 4.61 -13.40
C PRO A 184 -10.02 5.06 -13.20
N VAL A 185 -9.58 5.26 -11.96
CA VAL A 185 -8.24 5.72 -11.62
C VAL A 185 -7.14 4.73 -12.07
N ILE A 186 -7.42 3.43 -12.09
CA ILE A 186 -6.48 2.42 -12.63
C ILE A 186 -6.40 2.52 -14.17
N LYS A 187 -7.52 2.74 -14.83
CA LYS A 187 -7.54 2.95 -16.29
C LYS A 187 -6.80 4.22 -16.68
N GLU A 188 -6.99 5.29 -15.91
CA GLU A 188 -6.25 6.55 -16.09
C GLU A 188 -4.75 6.35 -15.89
N LEU A 189 -4.34 5.61 -14.85
CA LEU A 189 -2.94 5.26 -14.62
C LEU A 189 -2.36 4.50 -15.81
N VAL A 190 -3.05 3.47 -16.31
CA VAL A 190 -2.63 2.71 -17.51
C VAL A 190 -2.46 3.62 -18.70
N THR A 191 -3.46 4.46 -18.99
CA THR A 191 -3.42 5.40 -20.12
C THR A 191 -2.27 6.38 -19.99
N GLY A 192 -2.06 6.95 -18.80
CA GLY A 192 -0.96 7.88 -18.54
C GLY A 192 0.42 7.24 -18.70
N LEU A 193 0.60 6.02 -18.19
CA LEU A 193 1.85 5.28 -18.37
C LEU A 193 2.14 4.98 -19.84
N LEU A 194 1.14 4.56 -20.62
CA LEU A 194 1.28 4.29 -22.05
C LEU A 194 1.63 5.57 -22.82
N THR A 195 0.95 6.68 -22.54
CA THR A 195 1.22 7.98 -23.18
C THR A 195 2.63 8.48 -22.86
N GLN A 196 3.03 8.40 -21.58
CA GLN A 196 4.38 8.80 -21.16
C GLN A 196 5.45 7.94 -21.82
N HIS A 197 5.24 6.61 -21.90
CA HIS A 197 6.19 5.71 -22.55
C HIS A 197 6.37 6.01 -24.04
N GLN A 198 5.30 6.41 -24.74
CA GLN A 198 5.37 6.83 -26.16
C GLN A 198 6.18 8.12 -26.35
N GLN A 199 6.11 9.04 -25.39
CA GLN A 199 6.86 10.30 -25.42
C GLN A 199 8.31 10.12 -24.99
N GLN A 200 8.52 9.36 -23.91
CA GLN A 200 9.82 9.07 -23.34
C GLN A 200 9.82 7.64 -22.76
N PRO A 201 10.57 6.70 -23.33
CA PRO A 201 10.58 5.33 -22.87
C PRO A 201 10.92 5.21 -21.38
N ILE A 202 9.98 4.67 -20.61
CA ILE A 202 10.14 4.41 -19.17
C ILE A 202 11.00 3.15 -19.00
N ARG A 203 12.05 3.24 -18.17
CA ARG A 203 12.90 2.11 -17.80
C ARG A 203 12.92 1.97 -16.28
N LEU A 204 12.81 0.74 -15.80
CA LEU A 204 13.06 0.47 -14.39
C LEU A 204 14.56 0.58 -14.10
N GLN A 205 14.89 1.03 -12.91
CA GLN A 205 16.28 0.98 -12.44
C GLN A 205 16.64 -0.50 -12.23
N SER A 206 17.73 -0.92 -12.85
CA SER A 206 18.31 -2.24 -12.56
C SER A 206 18.67 -2.32 -11.08
N PRO A 207 18.49 -3.48 -10.44
CA PRO A 207 18.76 -3.69 -9.03
C PRO A 207 20.24 -3.47 -8.66
#